data_16a962020be94d7401d5a2d61add4fca
#
_entry.id   16a962020be94d7401d5a2d61add4fca
#
_cell.length_a   1.000
_cell.length_b   1.000
_cell.length_c   1.000
_cell.angle_alpha   90.00
_cell.angle_beta   90.00
_cell.angle_gamma   90.00
#
_symmetry.space_group_name_H-M   'P 1'
#
loop_
_entity.id
_entity.type
_entity.pdbx_description
1 polymer ?
#
loop_
_entity_poly.entity_id
_entity_poly.type
_entity_poly.pdbx_seq_one_letter_code
_entity_poly.pdbx_strand_id
1 'polypeptide(L)'
;LFNLNTKVHTETETKPVMNAINILKRDMAKVFGASDENGNDIHLKKDDTLDEESYKIDIAENIVISAADDLGFVYALLKISEKYLDIKPFWFLLDQKIEKKDSVRIEKCEINSPKAKVKYRGWFFNDEVLMMKWKINGDKKEPWRMAFETLLRCGGNMTIPGTDKNSRLNRQMAADMGLWITHHHAEPLGAEIFARAYPGVEANFMEKSDLFYKLWEDAVIKQKDCNVVWNLCFRGQGDCPFWSSDTSGQFDTPQKRGKLISNIIKKQCDIVKKYVKNPVFCTNLYGEIMELYKD
;
A
#
# COMPACT_ATOMS: atom_id res chain seq x y z
N LEU A 1 20.89 -24.55 -11.00
CA LEU A 1 21.43 -24.30 -9.67
C LEU A 1 21.04 -22.88 -9.23
N PHE A 2 20.54 -22.72 -8.03
CA PHE A 2 20.18 -21.43 -7.42
C PHE A 2 21.05 -21.21 -6.18
N ASN A 3 21.85 -20.16 -6.17
CA ASN A 3 22.80 -19.84 -5.12
C ASN A 3 23.07 -18.34 -5.06
N LEU A 4 24.04 -17.89 -4.26
CA LEU A 4 24.36 -16.48 -4.07
C LEU A 4 24.82 -15.77 -5.36
N ASN A 5 25.37 -16.52 -6.35
CA ASN A 5 25.87 -15.99 -7.61
C ASN A 5 24.79 -15.83 -8.69
N THR A 6 23.54 -16.26 -8.42
CA THR A 6 22.38 -16.04 -9.31
C THR A 6 22.15 -14.57 -9.53
N LYS A 7 22.10 -14.13 -10.80
CA LYS A 7 21.85 -12.75 -11.19
C LYS A 7 20.40 -12.58 -11.65
N VAL A 8 19.88 -11.38 -11.46
CA VAL A 8 18.55 -10.99 -11.97
C VAL A 8 18.73 -9.95 -13.06
N HIS A 9 18.24 -10.26 -14.25
CA HIS A 9 18.25 -9.41 -15.43
C HIS A 9 16.86 -8.89 -15.72
N THR A 10 16.74 -7.59 -15.97
CA THR A 10 15.46 -6.94 -16.26
C THR A 10 15.65 -5.68 -17.11
N GLU A 11 14.69 -5.41 -17.98
CA GLU A 11 14.52 -4.14 -18.66
C GLU A 11 13.50 -3.24 -17.92
N THR A 12 12.78 -3.80 -16.92
CA THR A 12 11.79 -3.08 -16.12
C THR A 12 12.46 -2.56 -14.85
N GLU A 13 12.85 -1.28 -14.85
CA GLU A 13 13.55 -0.63 -13.74
C GLU A 13 12.62 0.24 -12.88
N THR A 14 11.35 -0.15 -12.75
CA THR A 14 10.41 0.54 -11.86
C THR A 14 10.77 0.33 -10.39
N LYS A 15 10.37 1.26 -9.53
CA LYS A 15 10.67 1.15 -8.09
C LYS A 15 10.11 -0.12 -7.45
N PRO A 16 8.86 -0.58 -7.72
CA PRO A 16 8.35 -1.82 -7.18
C PRO A 16 9.21 -3.04 -7.55
N VAL A 17 9.57 -3.16 -8.82
CA VAL A 17 10.37 -4.29 -9.32
C VAL A 17 11.77 -4.26 -8.72
N MET A 18 12.43 -3.10 -8.68
CA MET A 18 13.76 -2.97 -8.08
C MET A 18 13.75 -3.25 -6.57
N ASN A 19 12.71 -2.83 -5.84
CA ASN A 19 12.53 -3.19 -4.44
C ASN A 19 12.38 -4.71 -4.26
N ALA A 20 11.59 -5.37 -5.09
CA ALA A 20 11.41 -6.82 -5.02
C ALA A 20 12.70 -7.59 -5.35
N ILE A 21 13.48 -7.13 -6.33
CA ILE A 21 14.81 -7.68 -6.62
C ILE A 21 15.74 -7.54 -5.41
N ASN A 22 15.75 -6.40 -4.74
CA ASN A 22 16.56 -6.17 -3.54
C ASN A 22 16.11 -7.06 -2.37
N ILE A 23 14.80 -7.29 -2.22
CA ILE A 23 14.25 -8.24 -1.24
C ILE A 23 14.76 -9.65 -1.55
N LEU A 24 14.67 -10.11 -2.79
CA LEU A 24 15.18 -11.44 -3.18
C LEU A 24 16.68 -11.56 -2.92
N LYS A 25 17.48 -10.57 -3.29
CA LYS A 25 18.95 -10.57 -3.02
C LYS A 25 19.26 -10.63 -1.53
N ARG A 26 18.53 -9.88 -0.70
CA ARG A 26 18.64 -9.95 0.76
C ARG A 26 18.31 -11.36 1.27
N ASP A 27 17.26 -11.97 0.76
CA ASP A 27 16.82 -13.30 1.16
C ASP A 27 17.84 -14.37 0.75
N MET A 28 18.40 -14.25 -0.47
CA MET A 28 19.51 -15.09 -0.92
C MET A 28 20.73 -14.98 0.03
N ALA A 29 21.13 -13.78 0.39
CA ALA A 29 22.24 -13.55 1.32
C ALA A 29 21.96 -14.07 2.76
N LYS A 30 20.68 -14.14 3.15
CA LYS A 30 20.29 -14.76 4.43
C LYS A 30 20.40 -16.28 4.40
N VAL A 31 20.12 -16.91 3.26
CA VAL A 31 20.06 -18.37 3.10
C VAL A 31 21.39 -18.94 2.62
N PHE A 32 22.00 -18.35 1.60
CA PHE A 32 23.19 -18.90 0.97
C PHE A 32 24.50 -18.44 1.62
N GLY A 33 25.46 -19.37 1.70
CA GLY A 33 26.87 -19.08 1.93
C GLY A 33 27.56 -18.63 0.64
N ALA A 34 28.87 -18.36 0.73
CA ALA A 34 29.71 -18.16 -0.44
C ALA A 34 29.72 -19.44 -1.30
N SER A 35 29.71 -19.28 -2.63
CA SER A 35 29.74 -20.41 -3.58
C SER A 35 30.72 -20.09 -4.69
N ASP A 36 31.52 -21.09 -5.06
CA ASP A 36 32.42 -21.04 -6.23
C ASP A 36 31.68 -21.42 -7.53
N GLU A 37 30.48 -21.97 -7.43
CA GLU A 37 29.68 -22.38 -8.58
C GLU A 37 28.86 -21.19 -9.13
N ASN A 38 28.71 -21.16 -10.45
CA ASN A 38 27.79 -20.20 -11.09
C ASN A 38 26.33 -20.59 -10.83
N GLY A 39 25.53 -19.65 -10.38
CA GLY A 39 24.09 -19.82 -10.34
C GLY A 39 23.46 -19.61 -11.71
N ASN A 40 22.29 -20.24 -11.94
CA ASN A 40 21.48 -19.96 -13.11
C ASN A 40 20.78 -18.59 -12.95
N ASP A 41 20.70 -17.83 -14.03
CA ASP A 41 20.18 -16.47 -14.00
C ASP A 41 18.64 -16.43 -13.97
N ILE A 42 18.11 -15.34 -13.44
CA ILE A 42 16.69 -14.99 -13.47
C ILE A 42 16.50 -13.88 -14.49
N HIS A 43 15.57 -14.05 -15.43
CA HIS A 43 15.24 -13.07 -16.46
C HIS A 43 13.79 -12.63 -16.30
N LEU A 44 13.55 -11.32 -16.11
CA LEU A 44 12.22 -10.74 -16.09
C LEU A 44 11.82 -10.31 -17.52
N LYS A 45 10.66 -10.75 -17.99
CA LYS A 45 10.13 -10.44 -19.31
C LYS A 45 8.71 -9.94 -19.21
N LYS A 46 8.44 -8.79 -19.81
CA LYS A 46 7.08 -8.28 -19.89
C LYS A 46 6.24 -9.15 -20.85
N ASP A 47 5.02 -9.48 -20.44
CA ASP A 47 4.05 -10.25 -21.21
C ASP A 47 2.65 -9.66 -21.02
N ASP A 48 2.25 -8.80 -21.94
CA ASP A 48 0.96 -8.09 -21.92
C ASP A 48 -0.25 -9.01 -22.20
N THR A 49 -0.02 -10.32 -22.43
CA THR A 49 -1.11 -11.31 -22.61
C THR A 49 -1.59 -11.87 -21.27
N LEU A 50 -0.85 -11.68 -20.20
CA LEU A 50 -1.22 -12.09 -18.85
C LEU A 50 -2.20 -11.10 -18.21
N ASP A 51 -3.02 -11.59 -17.30
CA ASP A 51 -3.91 -10.75 -16.48
C ASP A 51 -3.08 -9.81 -15.56
N GLU A 52 -3.68 -8.69 -15.13
CA GLU A 52 -3.12 -7.80 -14.11
C GLU A 52 -2.72 -8.60 -12.86
N GLU A 53 -1.57 -8.27 -12.26
CA GLU A 53 -0.99 -8.92 -11.06
C GLU A 53 -0.64 -10.40 -11.24
N SER A 54 -0.78 -10.94 -12.44
CA SER A 54 -0.45 -12.33 -12.74
C SER A 54 0.99 -12.50 -13.19
N TYR A 55 1.52 -13.68 -12.94
CA TYR A 55 2.85 -14.07 -13.39
C TYR A 55 2.91 -15.52 -13.83
N LYS A 56 3.91 -15.80 -14.67
CA LYS A 56 4.37 -17.14 -15.02
C LYS A 56 5.86 -17.25 -14.74
N ILE A 57 6.28 -18.35 -14.12
CA ILE A 57 7.69 -18.66 -13.89
C ILE A 57 8.01 -19.95 -14.62
N ASP A 58 8.84 -19.88 -15.65
CA ASP A 58 9.37 -21.03 -16.36
C ASP A 58 10.79 -21.33 -15.88
N ILE A 59 11.01 -22.53 -15.40
CA ILE A 59 12.31 -22.99 -14.89
C ILE A 59 12.85 -24.06 -15.82
N ALA A 60 13.94 -23.73 -16.52
CA ALA A 60 14.69 -24.63 -17.41
C ALA A 60 16.19 -24.53 -17.07
N GLU A 61 17.01 -24.10 -18.02
CA GLU A 61 18.42 -23.77 -17.75
C GLU A 61 18.52 -22.49 -16.92
N ASN A 62 17.69 -21.50 -17.25
CA ASN A 62 17.51 -20.29 -16.48
C ASN A 62 16.07 -20.19 -15.94
N ILE A 63 15.84 -19.26 -15.04
CA ILE A 63 14.52 -18.93 -14.53
C ILE A 63 14.00 -17.74 -15.33
N VAL A 64 12.87 -17.91 -16.03
CA VAL A 64 12.20 -16.83 -16.77
C VAL A 64 10.91 -16.48 -16.06
N ILE A 65 10.77 -15.23 -15.67
CA ILE A 65 9.56 -14.69 -15.06
C ILE A 65 8.88 -13.79 -16.08
N SER A 66 7.63 -14.11 -16.43
CA SER A 66 6.78 -13.30 -17.28
C SER A 66 5.66 -12.68 -16.47
N ALA A 67 5.39 -11.37 -16.65
CA ALA A 67 4.30 -10.65 -15.99
C ALA A 67 3.83 -9.45 -16.85
N ALA A 68 2.55 -9.07 -16.71
CA ALA A 68 1.99 -7.93 -17.42
C ALA A 68 2.31 -6.58 -16.72
N ASP A 69 2.54 -6.60 -15.42
CA ASP A 69 2.75 -5.41 -14.59
C ASP A 69 3.77 -5.62 -13.47
N ASP A 70 4.06 -4.54 -12.76
CA ASP A 70 5.04 -4.52 -11.67
C ASP A 70 4.67 -5.48 -10.54
N LEU A 71 3.38 -5.56 -10.15
CA LEU A 71 2.95 -6.44 -9.06
C LEU A 71 3.08 -7.92 -9.42
N GLY A 72 2.85 -8.28 -10.67
CA GLY A 72 3.12 -9.63 -11.16
C GLY A 72 4.59 -10.02 -10.95
N PHE A 73 5.54 -9.14 -11.30
CA PHE A 73 6.97 -9.37 -11.03
C PHE A 73 7.28 -9.43 -9.53
N VAL A 74 6.71 -8.52 -8.74
CA VAL A 74 6.88 -8.51 -7.27
C VAL A 74 6.46 -9.84 -6.67
N TYR A 75 5.25 -10.32 -6.99
CA TYR A 75 4.74 -11.59 -6.46
C TYR A 75 5.56 -12.79 -6.93
N ALA A 76 6.01 -12.80 -8.19
CA ALA A 76 6.85 -13.89 -8.71
C ALA A 76 8.18 -13.98 -7.98
N LEU A 77 8.87 -12.86 -7.76
CA LEU A 77 10.15 -12.81 -7.03
C LEU A 77 9.98 -13.24 -5.56
N LEU A 78 8.90 -12.79 -4.90
CA LEU A 78 8.55 -13.21 -3.54
C LEU A 78 8.17 -14.70 -3.50
N LYS A 79 7.55 -15.23 -4.56
CA LYS A 79 7.23 -16.67 -4.68
C LYS A 79 8.47 -17.53 -4.82
N ILE A 80 9.48 -17.08 -5.57
CA ILE A 80 10.79 -17.75 -5.64
C ILE A 80 11.43 -17.77 -4.25
N SER A 81 11.43 -16.63 -3.54
CA SER A 81 11.95 -16.56 -2.18
C SER A 81 11.23 -17.52 -1.23
N GLU A 82 9.90 -17.54 -1.25
CA GLU A 82 9.12 -18.47 -0.42
C GLU A 82 9.41 -19.94 -0.74
N LYS A 83 9.35 -20.30 -2.03
CA LYS A 83 9.40 -21.70 -2.45
C LYS A 83 10.79 -22.32 -2.34
N TYR A 84 11.84 -21.58 -2.68
CA TYR A 84 13.19 -22.13 -2.81
C TYR A 84 14.15 -21.68 -1.71
N LEU A 85 13.92 -20.54 -1.10
CA LEU A 85 14.68 -20.05 0.05
C LEU A 85 14.00 -20.33 1.39
N ASP A 86 12.76 -20.80 1.35
CA ASP A 86 11.92 -21.06 2.53
C ASP A 86 11.67 -19.83 3.40
N ILE A 87 11.68 -18.64 2.80
CA ILE A 87 11.34 -17.39 3.51
C ILE A 87 9.83 -17.21 3.50
N LYS A 88 9.18 -17.51 4.63
CA LYS A 88 7.72 -17.47 4.76
C LYS A 88 7.17 -16.04 4.78
N PRO A 89 5.88 -15.82 4.47
CA PRO A 89 5.29 -14.47 4.46
C PRO A 89 5.53 -13.67 5.74
N PHE A 90 5.40 -14.29 6.89
CA PHE A 90 5.58 -13.67 8.22
C PHE A 90 6.97 -13.90 8.83
N TRP A 91 7.97 -14.26 8.02
CA TRP A 91 9.30 -14.65 8.50
C TRP A 91 9.88 -13.69 9.56
N PHE A 92 9.74 -12.40 9.34
CA PHE A 92 10.26 -11.36 10.21
C PHE A 92 9.41 -11.19 11.48
N LEU A 93 8.07 -11.17 11.34
CA LEU A 93 7.13 -10.92 12.44
C LEU A 93 7.01 -12.13 13.39
N LEU A 94 7.38 -13.32 12.95
CA LEU A 94 7.32 -14.57 13.72
C LEU A 94 8.71 -15.13 14.02
N ASP A 95 9.77 -14.33 13.87
CA ASP A 95 11.16 -14.72 14.16
C ASP A 95 11.56 -16.05 13.52
N GLN A 96 11.22 -16.25 12.24
CA GLN A 96 11.54 -17.48 11.54
C GLN A 96 13.04 -17.76 11.57
N LYS A 97 13.41 -18.94 12.07
CA LYS A 97 14.78 -19.44 11.95
C LYS A 97 15.08 -19.78 10.49
N ILE A 98 16.01 -19.06 9.88
CA ILE A 98 16.42 -19.26 8.50
C ILE A 98 17.56 -20.27 8.47
N GLU A 99 17.36 -21.36 7.73
CA GLU A 99 18.36 -22.40 7.55
C GLU A 99 19.36 -21.98 6.47
N LYS A 100 20.66 -22.19 6.76
CA LYS A 100 21.74 -21.96 5.80
C LYS A 100 21.86 -23.12 4.81
N LYS A 101 22.13 -22.79 3.55
CA LYS A 101 22.33 -23.73 2.44
C LYS A 101 23.48 -23.20 1.57
N ASP A 102 24.20 -24.08 0.90
CA ASP A 102 25.20 -23.65 -0.09
C ASP A 102 24.54 -23.32 -1.42
N SER A 103 23.56 -24.11 -1.79
CA SER A 103 22.79 -23.96 -3.03
C SER A 103 21.46 -24.73 -2.96
N VAL A 104 20.56 -24.45 -3.92
CA VAL A 104 19.34 -25.23 -4.14
C VAL A 104 19.30 -25.70 -5.59
N ARG A 105 19.13 -26.99 -5.79
CA ARG A 105 18.80 -27.54 -7.12
C ARG A 105 17.29 -27.40 -7.33
N ILE A 106 16.92 -26.74 -8.41
CA ILE A 106 15.53 -26.55 -8.79
C ILE A 106 15.26 -27.42 -10.00
N GLU A 107 14.24 -28.28 -9.91
CA GLU A 107 13.78 -29.09 -11.04
C GLU A 107 13.07 -28.22 -12.06
N LYS A 108 13.18 -28.63 -13.34
CA LYS A 108 12.46 -27.96 -14.44
C LYS A 108 10.95 -28.01 -14.17
N CYS A 109 10.31 -26.87 -14.14
CA CYS A 109 8.87 -26.77 -13.90
C CYS A 109 8.32 -25.42 -14.36
N GLU A 110 7.00 -25.35 -14.45
CA GLU A 110 6.25 -24.14 -14.68
C GLU A 110 5.42 -23.81 -13.43
N ILE A 111 5.39 -22.53 -13.05
CA ILE A 111 4.58 -22.03 -11.94
C ILE A 111 3.75 -20.88 -12.47
N ASN A 112 2.43 -20.98 -12.38
CA ASN A 112 1.50 -19.92 -12.71
C ASN A 112 0.94 -19.32 -11.44
N SER A 113 0.72 -17.99 -11.45
CA SER A 113 0.06 -17.32 -10.35
C SER A 113 -1.40 -17.77 -10.23
N PRO A 114 -1.93 -17.86 -9.01
CA PRO A 114 -3.37 -18.00 -8.85
C PRO A 114 -4.05 -16.69 -9.27
N LYS A 115 -5.22 -16.78 -9.91
CA LYS A 115 -6.03 -15.61 -10.23
C LYS A 115 -6.60 -15.00 -8.94
N ALA A 116 -6.36 -13.71 -8.71
CA ALA A 116 -6.95 -12.99 -7.59
C ALA A 116 -8.48 -12.91 -7.74
N LYS A 117 -9.21 -13.30 -6.68
CA LYS A 117 -10.69 -13.27 -6.67
C LYS A 117 -11.24 -11.88 -6.35
N VAL A 118 -10.45 -11.04 -5.68
CA VAL A 118 -10.82 -9.70 -5.24
C VAL A 118 -9.73 -8.73 -5.69
N LYS A 119 -10.14 -7.61 -6.29
CA LYS A 119 -9.22 -6.63 -6.86
C LYS A 119 -8.35 -5.96 -5.79
N TYR A 120 -8.94 -5.50 -4.69
CA TYR A 120 -8.22 -4.79 -3.62
C TYR A 120 -8.15 -5.68 -2.38
N ARG A 121 -6.92 -5.97 -1.93
CA ARG A 121 -6.60 -6.85 -0.80
C ARG A 121 -5.61 -6.13 0.09
N GLY A 122 -6.08 -5.63 1.23
CA GLY A 122 -5.25 -4.70 2.00
C GLY A 122 -5.37 -4.83 3.50
N TRP A 123 -4.41 -4.19 4.18
CA TRP A 123 -4.39 -4.05 5.63
C TRP A 123 -4.36 -2.57 6.02
N PHE A 124 -4.98 -2.27 7.15
CA PHE A 124 -4.75 -1.06 7.90
C PHE A 124 -3.64 -1.32 8.93
N PHE A 125 -2.50 -0.65 8.76
CA PHE A 125 -1.44 -0.68 9.76
C PHE A 125 -1.68 0.41 10.79
N ASN A 126 -2.36 0.02 11.90
CA ASN A 126 -2.64 0.94 12.98
C ASN A 126 -1.34 1.30 13.72
N ASP A 127 -0.88 2.53 13.54
CA ASP A 127 0.37 3.03 14.08
C ASP A 127 0.27 3.52 15.52
N GLU A 128 -0.94 3.80 15.99
CA GLU A 128 -1.19 4.33 17.34
C GLU A 128 -0.92 3.28 18.42
N VAL A 129 -1.08 1.99 18.07
CA VAL A 129 -0.88 0.87 18.99
C VAL A 129 0.25 -0.04 18.52
N LEU A 130 0.16 -0.57 17.31
CA LEU A 130 1.02 -1.66 16.84
C LEU A 130 2.42 -1.18 16.42
N MET A 131 2.53 -0.02 15.81
CA MET A 131 3.77 0.48 15.22
C MET A 131 4.44 1.57 16.07
N MET A 132 3.76 2.02 17.15
CA MET A 132 4.26 3.10 18.01
C MET A 132 5.61 2.74 18.63
N LYS A 133 6.58 3.63 18.45
CA LYS A 133 7.94 3.52 19.00
C LYS A 133 8.76 2.32 18.51
N TRP A 134 8.21 1.45 17.63
CA TRP A 134 8.98 0.33 17.12
C TRP A 134 10.11 0.82 16.19
N LYS A 135 11.30 0.31 16.44
CA LYS A 135 12.52 0.59 15.68
C LYS A 135 13.30 -0.71 15.51
N ILE A 136 13.92 -0.86 14.36
CA ILE A 136 14.85 -1.96 14.09
C ILE A 136 16.22 -1.33 13.87
N ASN A 137 17.20 -1.69 14.68
CA ASN A 137 18.54 -1.11 14.65
C ASN A 137 18.55 0.44 14.67
N GLY A 138 17.59 1.04 15.40
CA GLY A 138 17.43 2.50 15.46
C GLY A 138 16.61 3.12 14.32
N ASP A 139 16.37 2.39 13.24
CA ASP A 139 15.54 2.85 12.11
C ASP A 139 14.04 2.67 12.41
N LYS A 140 13.29 3.77 12.31
CA LYS A 140 11.84 3.79 12.49
C LYS A 140 11.07 3.38 11.22
N LYS A 141 11.72 3.39 10.05
CA LYS A 141 11.12 3.06 8.76
C LYS A 141 11.17 1.56 8.47
N GLU A 142 12.14 0.86 9.02
CA GLU A 142 12.33 -0.57 8.77
C GLU A 142 11.13 -1.42 9.21
N PRO A 143 10.49 -1.22 10.39
CA PRO A 143 9.26 -1.91 10.75
C PRO A 143 8.13 -1.75 9.71
N TRP A 144 7.98 -0.56 9.14
CA TRP A 144 6.99 -0.29 8.10
C TRP A 144 7.32 -1.03 6.80
N ARG A 145 8.59 -1.03 6.39
CA ARG A 145 9.03 -1.78 5.22
C ARG A 145 8.75 -3.27 5.39
N MET A 146 9.05 -3.84 6.56
CA MET A 146 8.79 -5.24 6.86
C MET A 146 7.30 -5.56 6.88
N ALA A 147 6.46 -4.67 7.40
CA ALA A 147 5.01 -4.82 7.38
C ALA A 147 4.44 -4.80 5.94
N PHE A 148 4.87 -3.88 5.10
CA PHE A 148 4.48 -3.81 3.70
C PHE A 148 4.97 -5.02 2.90
N GLU A 149 6.19 -5.47 3.15
CA GLU A 149 6.72 -6.71 2.57
C GLU A 149 5.87 -7.92 2.95
N THR A 150 5.49 -8.03 4.23
CA THR A 150 4.64 -9.12 4.71
C THR A 150 3.29 -9.12 3.98
N LEU A 151 2.67 -7.95 3.80
CA LEU A 151 1.44 -7.80 3.05
C LEU A 151 1.59 -8.28 1.59
N LEU A 152 2.65 -7.88 0.91
CA LEU A 152 2.95 -8.32 -0.47
C LEU A 152 3.19 -9.83 -0.55
N ARG A 153 3.92 -10.42 0.42
CA ARG A 153 4.13 -11.88 0.50
C ARG A 153 2.83 -12.66 0.71
N CYS A 154 1.83 -12.05 1.35
CA CYS A 154 0.48 -12.59 1.49
C CYS A 154 -0.39 -12.38 0.25
N GLY A 155 0.12 -11.80 -0.83
CA GLY A 155 -0.64 -11.48 -2.03
C GLY A 155 -1.54 -10.24 -1.89
N GLY A 156 -1.31 -9.41 -0.86
CA GLY A 156 -1.99 -8.12 -0.71
C GLY A 156 -1.42 -7.06 -1.65
N ASN A 157 -2.24 -6.09 -2.01
CA ASN A 157 -1.89 -5.03 -2.96
C ASN A 157 -2.28 -3.63 -2.49
N MET A 158 -2.88 -3.45 -1.30
CA MET A 158 -3.38 -2.15 -0.85
C MET A 158 -3.12 -1.95 0.65
N THR A 159 -2.87 -0.71 1.07
CA THR A 159 -2.65 -0.40 2.48
C THR A 159 -3.22 0.96 2.89
N ILE A 160 -3.65 1.04 4.16
CA ILE A 160 -3.68 2.30 4.91
C ILE A 160 -2.34 2.34 5.68
N PRO A 161 -1.38 3.19 5.30
CA PRO A 161 0.00 3.14 5.80
C PRO A 161 0.19 3.93 7.11
N GLY A 162 -0.67 3.69 8.08
CA GLY A 162 -0.77 4.44 9.34
C GLY A 162 -1.79 5.56 9.27
N THR A 163 -1.81 6.41 10.30
CA THR A 163 -2.73 7.54 10.41
C THR A 163 -1.98 8.88 10.40
N ASP A 164 -2.64 9.91 9.88
CA ASP A 164 -2.21 11.30 9.85
C ASP A 164 -0.71 11.49 9.49
N LYS A 165 0.13 11.91 10.42
CA LYS A 165 1.56 12.15 10.16
C LYS A 165 2.28 10.90 9.64
N ASN A 166 2.02 9.74 10.23
CA ASN A 166 2.67 8.50 9.82
C ASN A 166 2.18 8.04 8.46
N SER A 167 0.89 8.17 8.16
CA SER A 167 0.35 7.92 6.82
C SER A 167 1.12 8.75 5.78
N ARG A 168 1.31 10.04 6.01
CA ARG A 168 2.04 10.92 5.08
C ARG A 168 3.53 10.55 4.94
N LEU A 169 4.16 10.05 6.00
CA LEU A 169 5.57 9.64 5.98
C LEU A 169 5.79 8.30 5.26
N ASN A 170 4.82 7.39 5.34
CA ASN A 170 4.99 6.01 4.89
C ASN A 170 4.34 5.70 3.54
N ARG A 171 3.40 6.55 3.07
CA ARG A 171 2.66 6.29 1.81
C ARG A 171 3.57 6.17 0.59
N GLN A 172 4.62 6.98 0.50
CA GLN A 172 5.55 6.90 -0.62
C GLN A 172 6.33 5.59 -0.60
N MET A 173 6.75 5.12 0.57
CA MET A 173 7.42 3.81 0.70
C MET A 173 6.50 2.67 0.26
N ALA A 174 5.23 2.69 0.68
CA ALA A 174 4.25 1.69 0.26
C ALA A 174 4.03 1.73 -1.27
N ALA A 175 3.89 2.92 -1.86
CA ALA A 175 3.76 3.09 -3.31
C ALA A 175 5.03 2.64 -4.06
N ASP A 176 6.21 2.95 -3.56
CA ASP A 176 7.50 2.52 -4.14
C ASP A 176 7.70 0.99 -4.06
N MET A 177 6.95 0.30 -3.18
CA MET A 177 6.89 -1.16 -3.13
C MET A 177 5.77 -1.76 -3.98
N GLY A 178 4.96 -0.96 -4.65
CA GLY A 178 3.89 -1.37 -5.56
C GLY A 178 2.49 -1.43 -4.93
N LEU A 179 2.34 -1.03 -3.66
CA LEU A 179 1.04 -1.05 -2.99
C LEU A 179 0.16 0.13 -3.42
N TRP A 180 -1.11 -0.12 -3.62
CA TRP A 180 -2.15 0.90 -3.65
C TRP A 180 -2.27 1.56 -2.28
N ILE A 181 -2.47 2.86 -2.26
CA ILE A 181 -2.70 3.64 -1.04
C ILE A 181 -4.19 3.87 -0.86
N THR A 182 -4.66 3.76 0.37
CA THR A 182 -5.95 4.32 0.80
C THR A 182 -5.78 5.02 2.14
N HIS A 183 -6.84 5.60 2.69
CA HIS A 183 -6.71 6.52 3.81
C HIS A 183 -7.62 6.12 4.97
N HIS A 184 -7.25 6.56 6.15
CA HIS A 184 -8.05 6.43 7.36
C HIS A 184 -9.39 7.19 7.22
N HIS A 185 -10.43 6.73 7.90
CA HIS A 185 -11.78 7.32 7.84
C HIS A 185 -11.83 8.81 8.24
N ALA A 186 -10.88 9.29 9.04
CA ALA A 186 -10.79 10.69 9.44
C ALA A 186 -9.92 11.56 8.51
N GLU A 187 -9.41 11.00 7.42
CA GLU A 187 -8.49 11.66 6.49
C GLU A 187 -9.09 11.75 5.07
N PRO A 188 -10.00 12.70 4.83
CA PRO A 188 -10.57 12.91 3.50
C PRO A 188 -9.46 13.09 2.46
N LEU A 189 -9.44 12.26 1.42
CA LEU A 189 -8.44 12.29 0.35
C LEU A 189 -6.98 12.16 0.85
N GLY A 190 -6.79 11.62 2.07
CA GLY A 190 -5.48 11.54 2.73
C GLY A 190 -4.92 12.88 3.18
N ALA A 191 -5.78 13.86 3.38
CA ALA A 191 -5.39 15.16 3.92
C ALA A 191 -5.02 15.08 5.40
N GLU A 192 -4.24 16.05 5.83
CA GLU A 192 -3.94 16.25 7.25
C GLU A 192 -5.19 16.62 8.03
N ILE A 193 -5.26 16.24 9.31
CA ILE A 193 -6.31 16.68 10.22
C ILE A 193 -6.26 18.21 10.32
N PHE A 194 -7.41 18.87 10.14
CA PHE A 194 -7.52 20.33 10.00
C PHE A 194 -6.80 21.11 11.12
N ALA A 195 -7.01 20.73 12.37
CA ALA A 195 -6.37 21.41 13.51
C ALA A 195 -4.84 21.30 13.53
N ARG A 196 -4.28 20.28 12.87
CA ARG A 196 -2.83 20.13 12.73
C ARG A 196 -2.28 20.93 11.57
N ALA A 197 -3.06 21.01 10.48
CA ALA A 197 -2.70 21.82 9.32
C ALA A 197 -2.81 23.32 9.60
N TYR A 198 -3.79 23.71 10.42
CA TYR A 198 -4.08 25.10 10.77
C TYR A 198 -4.17 25.28 12.30
N PRO A 199 -3.03 25.28 13.03
CA PRO A 199 -3.02 25.43 14.49
C PRO A 199 -3.66 26.73 14.92
N GLY A 200 -4.57 26.66 15.91
CA GLY A 200 -5.28 27.82 16.43
C GLY A 200 -6.48 28.30 15.59
N VAL A 201 -6.76 27.65 14.47
CA VAL A 201 -7.96 27.92 13.68
C VAL A 201 -9.05 26.90 14.03
N GLU A 202 -10.24 27.37 14.35
CA GLU A 202 -11.38 26.48 14.57
C GLU A 202 -11.79 25.77 13.27
N ALA A 203 -12.06 24.47 13.38
CA ALA A 203 -12.46 23.62 12.26
C ALA A 203 -13.95 23.78 11.91
N ASN A 204 -14.40 25.01 11.71
CA ASN A 204 -15.77 25.32 11.29
C ASN A 204 -15.85 25.29 9.76
N PHE A 205 -16.41 24.22 9.19
CA PHE A 205 -16.51 24.06 7.75
C PHE A 205 -17.35 25.17 7.08
N MET A 206 -18.41 25.61 7.72
CA MET A 206 -19.30 26.63 7.13
C MET A 206 -18.61 27.99 6.95
N GLU A 207 -17.70 28.33 7.86
CA GLU A 207 -16.92 29.56 7.80
C GLU A 207 -15.58 29.42 7.07
N LYS A 208 -15.02 28.25 7.07
CA LYS A 208 -13.64 27.96 6.60
C LYS A 208 -13.58 26.94 5.47
N SER A 209 -14.66 26.76 4.71
CA SER A 209 -14.75 25.77 3.63
C SER A 209 -13.58 25.87 2.64
N ASP A 210 -13.10 27.07 2.34
CA ASP A 210 -11.97 27.28 1.42
C ASP A 210 -10.67 26.67 1.95
N LEU A 211 -10.43 26.72 3.26
CA LEU A 211 -9.26 26.07 3.88
C LEU A 211 -9.37 24.55 3.80
N PHE A 212 -10.57 23.97 3.99
CA PHE A 212 -10.78 22.53 3.81
C PHE A 212 -10.54 22.12 2.36
N TYR A 213 -11.11 22.84 1.40
CA TYR A 213 -10.94 22.55 -0.02
C TYR A 213 -9.47 22.62 -0.43
N LYS A 214 -8.77 23.66 0.02
CA LYS A 214 -7.33 23.79 -0.22
C LYS A 214 -6.54 22.62 0.37
N LEU A 215 -6.83 22.24 1.60
CA LEU A 215 -6.17 21.15 2.30
C LEU A 215 -6.34 19.81 1.55
N TRP A 216 -7.56 19.54 1.07
CA TRP A 216 -7.86 18.35 0.28
C TRP A 216 -7.18 18.37 -1.10
N GLU A 217 -7.21 19.51 -1.78
CA GLU A 217 -6.56 19.67 -3.08
C GLU A 217 -5.04 19.51 -2.98
N ASP A 218 -4.40 20.11 -1.99
CA ASP A 218 -2.97 19.95 -1.71
C ASP A 218 -2.61 18.48 -1.42
N ALA A 219 -3.48 17.74 -0.75
CA ALA A 219 -3.29 16.32 -0.48
C ALA A 219 -3.39 15.47 -1.77
N VAL A 220 -4.33 15.76 -2.64
CA VAL A 220 -4.48 15.10 -3.95
C VAL A 220 -3.26 15.35 -4.83
N ILE A 221 -2.80 16.59 -4.93
CA ILE A 221 -1.62 16.95 -5.74
C ILE A 221 -0.38 16.15 -5.31
N LYS A 222 -0.20 15.94 -3.99
CA LYS A 222 0.95 15.18 -3.44
C LYS A 222 0.90 13.68 -3.74
N GLN A 223 -0.26 13.16 -4.14
CA GLN A 223 -0.49 11.71 -4.31
C GLN A 223 -0.92 11.33 -5.73
N LYS A 224 -1.14 12.29 -6.62
CA LYS A 224 -1.72 12.09 -7.96
C LYS A 224 -0.97 11.08 -8.83
N ASP A 225 0.33 10.89 -8.56
CA ASP A 225 1.21 9.99 -9.31
C ASP A 225 1.33 8.60 -8.66
N CYS A 226 0.62 8.36 -7.56
CA CYS A 226 0.51 7.05 -6.90
C CYS A 226 -0.79 6.35 -7.30
N ASN A 227 -0.82 5.02 -7.14
CA ASN A 227 -2.06 4.25 -7.20
C ASN A 227 -2.85 4.47 -5.92
N VAL A 228 -3.98 5.18 -5.99
CA VAL A 228 -4.77 5.57 -4.82
C VAL A 228 -6.23 5.15 -4.95
N VAL A 229 -6.76 4.53 -3.91
CA VAL A 229 -8.20 4.41 -3.67
C VAL A 229 -8.59 5.56 -2.76
N TRP A 230 -9.21 6.59 -3.34
CA TRP A 230 -9.48 7.85 -2.66
C TRP A 230 -10.62 7.74 -1.66
N ASN A 231 -10.31 7.97 -0.39
CA ASN A 231 -11.32 7.95 0.67
C ASN A 231 -12.12 9.24 0.69
N LEU A 232 -13.42 9.11 0.43
CA LEU A 232 -14.41 10.20 0.47
C LEU A 232 -15.09 10.18 1.84
N CYS A 233 -14.83 11.18 2.65
CA CYS A 233 -15.44 11.29 3.96
C CYS A 233 -15.43 12.75 4.45
N PHE A 234 -16.25 13.04 5.43
CA PHE A 234 -16.18 14.31 6.15
C PHE A 234 -16.72 14.15 7.56
N ARG A 235 -15.88 14.39 8.54
CA ARG A 235 -16.23 14.33 9.96
C ARG A 235 -16.01 15.65 10.69
N GLY A 236 -15.36 16.60 10.07
CA GLY A 236 -14.99 17.88 10.66
C GLY A 236 -13.58 17.83 11.24
N GLN A 237 -13.47 17.60 12.54
CA GLN A 237 -12.21 17.59 13.28
C GLN A 237 -11.88 16.16 13.75
N GLY A 238 -11.01 15.45 13.03
CA GLY A 238 -10.62 14.09 13.39
C GLY A 238 -11.82 13.16 13.52
N ASP A 239 -11.98 12.53 14.68
CA ASP A 239 -13.07 11.60 14.98
C ASP A 239 -14.36 12.25 15.50
N CYS A 240 -14.46 13.57 15.49
CA CYS A 240 -15.64 14.27 15.91
C CYS A 240 -16.57 14.57 14.72
N PRO A 241 -17.89 14.35 14.85
CA PRO A 241 -18.87 14.79 13.86
C PRO A 241 -18.76 16.29 13.63
N PHE A 242 -18.91 16.75 12.38
CA PHE A 242 -18.80 18.19 12.06
C PHE A 242 -19.88 19.04 12.74
N TRP A 243 -21.00 18.44 13.13
CA TRP A 243 -22.10 19.11 13.81
C TRP A 243 -21.98 19.12 15.33
N SER A 244 -21.00 18.46 15.93
CA SER A 244 -20.88 18.35 17.39
C SER A 244 -20.66 19.69 18.09
N SER A 245 -20.10 20.66 17.40
CA SER A 245 -19.92 22.04 17.89
C SER A 245 -20.93 23.04 17.32
N ASP A 246 -21.89 22.58 16.51
CA ASP A 246 -22.90 23.47 15.92
C ASP A 246 -23.96 23.85 16.93
N THR A 247 -24.03 25.13 17.28
CA THR A 247 -25.06 25.73 18.17
C THR A 247 -26.16 26.46 17.39
N SER A 248 -26.05 26.51 16.05
CA SER A 248 -27.00 27.26 15.20
C SER A 248 -28.30 26.51 14.91
N GLY A 249 -28.33 25.19 15.14
CA GLY A 249 -29.43 24.29 14.76
C GLY A 249 -29.56 24.02 13.26
N GLN A 250 -28.58 24.49 12.46
CA GLN A 250 -28.60 24.25 11.02
C GLN A 250 -28.36 22.78 10.62
N PHE A 251 -27.84 21.96 11.55
CA PHE A 251 -27.57 20.52 11.36
C PHE A 251 -28.32 19.62 12.36
N ASP A 252 -29.46 20.10 12.86
CA ASP A 252 -30.26 19.41 13.86
C ASP A 252 -30.99 18.16 13.36
N THR A 253 -31.12 18.00 12.03
CA THR A 253 -31.76 16.82 11.43
C THR A 253 -30.78 16.00 10.57
N PRO A 254 -30.95 14.64 10.49
CA PRO A 254 -30.15 13.78 9.62
C PRO A 254 -30.17 14.25 8.16
N GLN A 255 -31.32 14.72 7.66
CA GLN A 255 -31.46 15.17 6.27
C GLN A 255 -30.59 16.39 5.96
N LYS A 256 -30.48 17.35 6.88
CA LYS A 256 -29.60 18.53 6.72
C LYS A 256 -28.12 18.10 6.72
N ARG A 257 -27.75 17.17 7.62
CA ARG A 257 -26.39 16.60 7.70
C ARG A 257 -26.04 15.83 6.44
N GLY A 258 -26.92 14.95 5.99
CA GLY A 258 -26.73 14.14 4.77
C GLY A 258 -26.58 15.00 3.52
N LYS A 259 -27.36 16.10 3.40
CA LYS A 259 -27.24 17.05 2.28
C LYS A 259 -25.86 17.73 2.25
N LEU A 260 -25.34 18.15 3.40
CA LEU A 260 -24.00 18.73 3.48
C LEU A 260 -22.92 17.70 3.09
N ILE A 261 -22.96 16.50 3.67
CA ILE A 261 -22.01 15.43 3.38
C ILE A 261 -22.01 15.07 1.88
N SER A 262 -23.20 14.94 1.28
CA SER A 262 -23.33 14.65 -0.15
C SER A 262 -22.66 15.71 -1.03
N ASN A 263 -22.84 16.98 -0.68
CA ASN A 263 -22.21 18.10 -1.40
C ASN A 263 -20.69 18.09 -1.23
N ILE A 264 -20.20 17.79 -0.03
CA ILE A 264 -18.76 17.67 0.25
C ILE A 264 -18.14 16.51 -0.52
N ILE A 265 -18.74 15.32 -0.48
CA ILE A 265 -18.28 14.15 -1.23
C ILE A 265 -18.22 14.46 -2.74
N LYS A 266 -19.24 15.10 -3.29
CA LYS A 266 -19.23 15.54 -4.69
C LYS A 266 -18.04 16.47 -4.97
N LYS A 267 -17.81 17.45 -4.11
CA LYS A 267 -16.67 18.37 -4.24
C LYS A 267 -15.33 17.66 -4.14
N GLN A 268 -15.19 16.68 -3.24
CA GLN A 268 -13.97 15.83 -3.15
C GLN A 268 -13.74 15.04 -4.44
N CYS A 269 -14.78 14.44 -5.02
CA CYS A 269 -14.68 13.76 -6.32
C CYS A 269 -14.22 14.72 -7.42
N ASP A 270 -14.78 15.94 -7.46
CA ASP A 270 -14.42 16.97 -8.44
C ASP A 270 -12.96 17.40 -8.29
N ILE A 271 -12.46 17.56 -7.06
CA ILE A 271 -11.04 17.87 -6.79
C ILE A 271 -10.14 16.77 -7.34
N VAL A 272 -10.41 15.50 -7.03
CA VAL A 272 -9.57 14.38 -7.50
C VAL A 272 -9.57 14.31 -9.04
N LYS A 273 -10.73 14.44 -9.67
CA LYS A 273 -10.87 14.36 -11.14
C LYS A 273 -10.13 15.45 -11.91
N LYS A 274 -9.74 16.55 -11.28
CA LYS A 274 -8.87 17.57 -11.90
C LYS A 274 -7.46 17.05 -12.19
N TYR A 275 -6.97 16.11 -11.36
CA TYR A 275 -5.57 15.68 -11.36
C TYR A 275 -5.38 14.20 -11.72
N VAL A 276 -6.40 13.38 -11.55
CA VAL A 276 -6.35 11.93 -11.71
C VAL A 276 -7.34 11.46 -12.76
N LYS A 277 -6.85 10.76 -13.77
CA LYS A 277 -7.68 10.13 -14.80
C LYS A 277 -8.21 8.78 -14.25
N ASN A 278 -9.53 8.56 -14.35
CA ASN A 278 -10.19 7.32 -13.88
C ASN A 278 -9.91 7.00 -12.40
N PRO A 279 -10.17 7.92 -11.46
CA PRO A 279 -9.91 7.68 -10.06
C PRO A 279 -10.83 6.61 -9.48
N VAL A 280 -10.31 5.85 -8.51
CA VAL A 280 -11.07 4.90 -7.72
C VAL A 280 -11.43 5.55 -6.39
N PHE A 281 -12.69 5.42 -5.98
CA PHE A 281 -13.20 6.01 -4.76
C PHE A 281 -13.71 4.94 -3.80
N CYS A 282 -13.59 5.21 -2.51
CA CYS A 282 -14.24 4.47 -1.43
C CYS A 282 -14.80 5.44 -0.39
N THR A 283 -15.66 4.93 0.48
CA THR A 283 -16.10 5.63 1.69
C THR A 283 -16.08 4.65 2.86
N ASN A 284 -15.82 5.16 4.05
CA ASN A 284 -15.85 4.40 5.28
C ASN A 284 -17.12 4.75 6.07
N LEU A 285 -17.99 3.78 6.24
CA LEU A 285 -19.18 3.90 7.10
C LEU A 285 -18.77 3.63 8.56
N TYR A 286 -18.13 4.61 9.19
CA TYR A 286 -17.64 4.50 10.56
C TYR A 286 -18.29 5.56 11.46
N GLY A 287 -18.64 5.14 12.68
CA GLY A 287 -19.24 6.03 13.68
C GLY A 287 -20.55 6.64 13.18
N GLU A 288 -20.68 7.94 13.33
CA GLU A 288 -21.85 8.72 12.95
C GLU A 288 -22.19 8.67 11.45
N ILE A 289 -21.24 8.39 10.57
CA ILE A 289 -21.52 8.20 9.13
C ILE A 289 -22.39 6.97 8.90
N MET A 290 -22.22 5.92 9.72
CA MET A 290 -23.05 4.71 9.64
C MET A 290 -24.48 4.99 10.14
N GLU A 291 -24.67 5.88 11.12
CA GLU A 291 -25.99 6.32 11.56
C GLU A 291 -26.72 7.08 10.46
N LEU A 292 -26.04 8.00 9.78
CA LEU A 292 -26.59 8.75 8.66
C LEU A 292 -26.98 7.88 7.44
N TYR A 293 -26.41 6.70 7.32
CA TYR A 293 -26.75 5.77 6.23
C TYR A 293 -28.13 5.15 6.39
N LYS A 294 -28.68 5.13 7.61
CA LYS A 294 -29.99 4.53 7.90
C LYS A 294 -31.15 5.49 7.67
N ASP A 295 -30.90 6.77 7.53
CA ASP A 295 -31.87 7.85 7.37
C ASP A 295 -31.89 8.35 5.91
#